data_3c6424eb891837f591411ed70daec278
#
_entry.id   3c6424eb891837f591411ed70daec278
#
_cell.length_a   1.000
_cell.length_b   1.000
_cell.length_c   1.000
_cell.angle_alpha   90.00
_cell.angle_beta   90.00
_cell.angle_gamma   90.00
#
_symmetry.space_group_name_H-M   'P 1'
#
loop_
_entity.id
_entity.type
_entity.pdbx_description
1 polymer ?
#
loop_
_entity_poly.entity_id
_entity_poly.type
_entity_poly.pdbx_seq_one_letter_code
_entity_poly.pdbx_strand_id
1 'polypeptide(L)'
;MTDLVITRIFDAPRDLVYRAFVDPDQVAAWFGPVGWSVPRDTVEIDARPGGRQAFTMVNDADPATSSAVNATFVEVVENELLVGEEDVSHIPAFGAEKLTLRLEFFDEEGGRTRLVLTQSPFPAAMETGAREGWGSSFTKLDKILA
;
A
#
# COMPACT_ATOMS: atom_id res chain seq x y z
N MET A 1 -19.31 4.92 -7.99
CA MET A 1 -17.94 4.67 -7.54
C MET A 1 -17.00 4.59 -8.72
N THR A 2 -15.80 5.08 -8.55
CA THR A 2 -14.75 5.08 -9.58
C THR A 2 -13.56 4.26 -9.08
N ASP A 3 -12.51 4.20 -9.88
CA ASP A 3 -11.23 3.64 -9.45
C ASP A 3 -10.33 4.79 -9.03
N LEU A 4 -9.57 4.57 -7.95
CA LEU A 4 -8.47 5.45 -7.59
C LEU A 4 -7.23 4.94 -8.31
N VAL A 5 -6.60 5.77 -9.15
CA VAL A 5 -5.37 5.42 -9.86
C VAL A 5 -4.29 6.43 -9.53
N ILE A 6 -3.15 5.95 -9.06
CA ILE A 6 -1.98 6.77 -8.75
C ILE A 6 -0.79 6.20 -9.50
N THR A 7 -0.09 7.05 -10.26
CA THR A 7 1.14 6.69 -10.93
C THR A 7 2.29 7.48 -10.32
N ARG A 8 3.38 6.79 -9.97
CA ARG A 8 4.55 7.44 -9.39
C ARG A 8 5.85 6.77 -9.85
N ILE A 9 6.87 7.58 -10.06
CA ILE A 9 8.20 7.10 -10.39
C ILE A 9 9.09 7.16 -9.15
N PHE A 10 9.71 6.02 -8.83
CA PHE A 10 10.69 5.90 -7.73
C PHE A 10 12.09 5.79 -8.30
N ASP A 11 13.04 6.43 -7.64
CA ASP A 11 14.44 6.43 -8.05
C ASP A 11 15.19 5.19 -7.51
N ALA A 12 14.72 4.02 -7.91
CA ALA A 12 15.29 2.74 -7.54
C ALA A 12 14.84 1.67 -8.53
N PRO A 13 15.60 0.57 -8.70
CA PRO A 13 15.21 -0.50 -9.60
C PRO A 13 13.99 -1.26 -9.09
N ARG A 14 13.32 -1.93 -9.99
CA ARG A 14 12.03 -2.59 -9.79
C ARG A 14 12.02 -3.61 -8.65
N ASP A 15 13.08 -4.39 -8.52
CA ASP A 15 13.19 -5.39 -7.46
C ASP A 15 13.25 -4.76 -6.06
N LEU A 16 13.90 -3.60 -5.93
CA LEU A 16 13.96 -2.89 -4.65
C LEU A 16 12.62 -2.25 -4.29
N VAL A 17 11.93 -1.67 -5.27
CA VAL A 17 10.61 -1.08 -5.04
C VAL A 17 9.60 -2.17 -4.68
N TYR A 18 9.60 -3.29 -5.40
CA TYR A 18 8.75 -4.44 -5.09
C TYR A 18 9.00 -4.95 -3.66
N ARG A 19 10.27 -5.13 -3.28
CA ARG A 19 10.63 -5.62 -1.96
C ARG A 19 10.07 -4.72 -0.85
N ALA A 20 10.04 -3.41 -1.06
CA ALA A 20 9.51 -2.48 -0.06
C ALA A 20 8.03 -2.74 0.26
N PHE A 21 7.28 -3.36 -0.64
CA PHE A 21 5.87 -3.68 -0.44
C PHE A 21 5.64 -5.07 0.16
N VAL A 22 6.63 -5.97 0.13
CA VAL A 22 6.46 -7.35 0.60
C VAL A 22 7.35 -7.72 1.77
N ASP A 23 8.39 -6.97 2.05
CA ASP A 23 9.27 -7.20 3.19
C ASP A 23 8.65 -6.58 4.45
N PRO A 24 8.34 -7.40 5.49
CA PRO A 24 7.70 -6.87 6.69
C PRO A 24 8.47 -5.76 7.40
N ASP A 25 9.80 -5.84 7.43
CA ASP A 25 10.63 -4.81 8.06
C ASP A 25 10.53 -3.50 7.30
N GLN A 26 10.53 -3.56 5.97
CA GLN A 26 10.42 -2.36 5.15
C GLN A 26 9.04 -1.74 5.22
N VAL A 27 7.97 -2.54 5.15
CA VAL A 27 6.59 -2.04 5.29
C VAL A 27 6.43 -1.32 6.63
N ALA A 28 6.94 -1.89 7.71
CA ALA A 28 6.89 -1.25 9.03
C ALA A 28 7.64 0.10 9.05
N ALA A 29 8.65 0.27 8.21
CA ALA A 29 9.47 1.47 8.18
C ALA A 29 8.84 2.63 7.41
N TRP A 30 8.03 2.36 6.36
CA TRP A 30 7.54 3.44 5.50
C TRP A 30 6.01 3.56 5.41
N PHE A 31 5.27 2.48 5.64
CA PHE A 31 3.83 2.50 5.36
C PHE A 31 3.08 3.46 6.27
N GLY A 32 2.05 4.11 5.71
CA GLY A 32 1.25 5.11 6.38
C GLY A 32 1.76 6.53 6.14
N PRO A 33 0.86 7.53 6.10
CA PRO A 33 1.27 8.91 5.89
C PRO A 33 2.12 9.43 7.05
N VAL A 34 2.81 10.54 6.83
CA VAL A 34 3.58 11.20 7.90
C VAL A 34 2.64 11.51 9.07
N GLY A 35 3.06 11.18 10.28
CA GLY A 35 2.22 11.26 11.48
C GLY A 35 1.58 9.93 11.86
N TRP A 36 1.77 8.90 11.05
CA TRP A 36 1.32 7.53 11.33
C TRP A 36 2.50 6.57 11.25
N SER A 37 2.43 5.52 12.03
CA SER A 37 3.47 4.48 12.09
C SER A 37 2.84 3.11 12.08
N VAL A 38 3.61 2.11 11.62
CA VAL A 38 3.20 0.71 11.64
C VAL A 38 4.13 -0.03 12.60
N PRO A 39 3.65 -0.44 13.79
CA PRO A 39 4.46 -1.26 14.69
C PRO A 39 4.84 -2.57 14.01
N ARG A 40 6.12 -2.94 14.09
CA ARG A 40 6.65 -4.12 13.38
C ARG A 40 5.95 -5.42 13.78
N ASP A 41 5.60 -5.56 15.03
CA ASP A 41 4.94 -6.76 15.54
C ASP A 41 3.51 -6.95 15.02
N THR A 42 2.91 -5.92 14.40
CA THR A 42 1.60 -6.03 13.76
C THR A 42 1.67 -6.52 12.32
N VAL A 43 2.88 -6.56 11.71
CA VAL A 43 3.03 -6.85 10.29
C VAL A 43 3.13 -8.34 10.03
N GLU A 44 2.23 -8.84 9.18
CA GLU A 44 2.24 -10.20 8.68
C GLU A 44 2.05 -10.15 7.17
N ILE A 45 3.05 -10.58 6.40
CA ILE A 45 2.99 -10.56 4.95
C ILE A 45 3.50 -11.89 4.40
N ASP A 46 2.64 -12.58 3.66
CA ASP A 46 2.97 -13.79 2.93
C ASP A 46 2.61 -13.55 1.46
N ALA A 47 3.58 -13.08 0.68
CA ALA A 47 3.37 -12.60 -0.69
C ALA A 47 3.27 -13.76 -1.67
N ARG A 48 2.14 -14.46 -1.64
CA ARG A 48 1.76 -15.52 -2.56
C ARG A 48 0.25 -15.55 -2.70
N PRO A 49 -0.30 -16.10 -3.79
CA PRO A 49 -1.75 -16.23 -3.91
C PRO A 49 -2.35 -16.99 -2.72
N GLY A 50 -3.36 -16.39 -2.08
CA GLY A 50 -3.97 -16.91 -0.86
C GLY A 50 -3.22 -16.52 0.41
N GLY A 51 -2.05 -15.90 0.32
CA GLY A 51 -1.30 -15.43 1.47
C GLY A 51 -1.90 -14.18 2.07
N ARG A 52 -1.57 -13.94 3.33
CA ARG A 52 -2.15 -12.83 4.10
C ARG A 52 -1.25 -11.60 4.07
N GLN A 53 -1.88 -10.43 4.04
CA GLN A 53 -1.22 -9.15 4.28
C GLN A 53 -2.01 -8.42 5.36
N ALA A 54 -1.40 -8.26 6.53
CA ALA A 54 -2.05 -7.60 7.66
C ALA A 54 -1.06 -6.72 8.41
N PHE A 55 -1.50 -5.55 8.80
CA PHE A 55 -0.75 -4.65 9.67
C PHE A 55 -1.69 -3.57 10.21
N THR A 56 -1.21 -2.82 11.20
CA THR A 56 -1.98 -1.75 11.83
C THR A 56 -1.21 -0.44 11.74
N MET A 57 -1.87 0.60 11.22
CA MET A 57 -1.35 1.96 11.30
C MET A 57 -1.81 2.60 12.59
N VAL A 58 -0.89 3.26 13.30
CA VAL A 58 -1.15 3.94 14.57
C VAL A 58 -0.83 5.42 14.43
N ASN A 59 -1.72 6.28 14.91
CA ASN A 59 -1.49 7.71 14.90
C ASN A 59 -0.42 8.07 15.94
N ASP A 60 0.65 8.73 15.55
CA ASP A 60 1.78 9.04 16.43
C ASP A 60 1.41 10.01 17.55
N ALA A 61 0.49 10.94 17.30
CA ALA A 61 0.03 11.91 18.28
C ALA A 61 -1.04 11.34 19.22
N ASP A 62 -1.76 10.30 18.78
CA ASP A 62 -2.82 9.64 19.55
C ASP A 62 -2.78 8.15 19.29
N PRO A 63 -1.94 7.39 20.03
CA PRO A 63 -1.79 5.95 19.80
C PRO A 63 -3.06 5.11 20.01
N ALA A 64 -4.09 5.66 20.64
CA ALA A 64 -5.38 5.00 20.75
C ALA A 64 -6.14 5.02 19.40
N THR A 65 -5.76 5.90 18.48
CA THR A 65 -6.33 5.96 17.14
C THR A 65 -5.50 5.09 16.21
N SER A 66 -6.13 4.06 15.65
CA SER A 66 -5.46 3.11 14.77
C SER A 66 -6.36 2.69 13.62
N SER A 67 -5.74 2.17 12.57
CA SER A 67 -6.43 1.65 11.40
C SER A 67 -5.78 0.34 10.96
N ALA A 68 -6.54 -0.75 11.02
CA ALA A 68 -6.05 -2.06 10.64
C ALA A 68 -6.26 -2.31 9.15
N VAL A 69 -5.24 -2.85 8.50
CA VAL A 69 -5.32 -3.39 7.14
C VAL A 69 -5.32 -4.91 7.23
N ASN A 70 -6.28 -5.55 6.59
CA ASN A 70 -6.40 -7.00 6.55
C ASN A 70 -6.77 -7.41 5.13
N ALA A 71 -5.81 -7.94 4.41
CA ALA A 71 -5.96 -8.28 3.00
C ALA A 71 -5.45 -9.69 2.71
N THR A 72 -5.88 -10.24 1.58
CA THR A 72 -5.42 -11.51 1.05
C THR A 72 -4.88 -11.27 -0.35
N PHE A 73 -3.70 -11.81 -0.66
CA PHE A 73 -3.15 -11.74 -2.00
C PHE A 73 -3.95 -12.63 -2.94
N VAL A 74 -4.28 -12.09 -4.10
CA VAL A 74 -5.01 -12.79 -5.17
C VAL A 74 -4.06 -13.20 -6.28
N GLU A 75 -3.15 -12.31 -6.66
CA GLU A 75 -2.18 -12.54 -7.71
C GLU A 75 -0.83 -11.91 -7.32
N VAL A 76 0.24 -12.66 -7.53
CA VAL A 76 1.60 -12.21 -7.22
C VAL A 76 2.51 -12.64 -8.35
N VAL A 77 3.15 -11.67 -8.99
CA VAL A 77 4.23 -11.92 -9.97
C VAL A 77 5.43 -11.11 -9.48
N GLU A 78 6.46 -11.80 -9.05
CA GLU A 78 7.64 -11.18 -8.44
C GLU A 78 8.19 -10.03 -9.31
N ASN A 79 8.42 -8.89 -8.70
CA ASN A 79 8.92 -7.66 -9.32
C ASN A 79 7.99 -7.02 -10.36
N GLU A 80 6.78 -7.56 -10.59
CA GLU A 80 5.90 -7.07 -11.65
C GLU A 80 4.51 -6.69 -11.16
N LEU A 81 3.91 -7.51 -10.28
CA LEU A 81 2.49 -7.36 -9.96
C LEU A 81 2.15 -7.87 -8.56
N LEU A 82 1.39 -7.07 -7.83
CA LEU A 82 0.72 -7.50 -6.61
C LEU A 82 -0.75 -7.12 -6.70
N VAL A 83 -1.64 -8.08 -6.50
CA VAL A 83 -3.07 -7.84 -6.39
C VAL A 83 -3.56 -8.41 -5.09
N GLY A 84 -4.21 -7.59 -4.27
CA GLY A 84 -4.79 -8.02 -3.01
C GLY A 84 -6.22 -7.53 -2.85
N GLU A 85 -6.98 -8.25 -2.03
CA GLU A 85 -8.33 -7.86 -1.63
C GLU A 85 -8.34 -7.55 -0.15
N GLU A 86 -8.67 -6.32 0.20
CA GLU A 86 -8.80 -5.88 1.58
C GLU A 86 -10.24 -5.97 2.03
N ASP A 87 -10.48 -6.50 3.25
CA ASP A 87 -11.80 -6.47 3.87
C ASP A 87 -12.07 -5.06 4.39
N VAL A 88 -13.01 -4.37 3.77
CA VAL A 88 -13.46 -3.02 4.16
C VAL A 88 -14.93 -3.02 4.60
N SER A 89 -15.48 -4.20 4.92
CA SER A 89 -16.88 -4.34 5.33
C SER A 89 -17.20 -3.52 6.60
N HIS A 90 -16.20 -3.28 7.44
CA HIS A 90 -16.33 -2.48 8.66
C HIS A 90 -16.26 -0.97 8.42
N ILE A 91 -16.04 -0.53 7.18
CA ILE A 91 -15.94 0.89 6.80
C ILE A 91 -17.13 1.20 5.87
N PRO A 92 -18.25 1.72 6.42
CA PRO A 92 -19.45 1.96 5.60
C PRO A 92 -19.24 2.89 4.41
N ALA A 93 -18.28 3.82 4.53
CA ALA A 93 -17.97 4.78 3.48
C ALA A 93 -17.56 4.13 2.15
N PHE A 94 -17.00 2.91 2.18
CA PHE A 94 -16.64 2.20 0.95
C PHE A 94 -17.86 1.66 0.19
N GLY A 95 -18.97 1.39 0.88
CA GLY A 95 -20.17 0.85 0.25
C GLY A 95 -19.95 -0.52 -0.40
N ALA A 96 -18.93 -1.25 0.03
CA ALA A 96 -18.53 -2.56 -0.47
C ALA A 96 -17.89 -3.37 0.62
N GLU A 97 -17.83 -4.69 0.47
CA GLU A 97 -17.20 -5.57 1.43
C GLU A 97 -15.69 -5.67 1.21
N LYS A 98 -15.24 -5.55 -0.02
CA LYS A 98 -13.85 -5.71 -0.40
C LYS A 98 -13.37 -4.57 -1.29
N LEU A 99 -12.11 -4.18 -1.07
CA LEU A 99 -11.39 -3.23 -1.88
C LEU A 99 -10.21 -3.96 -2.53
N THR A 100 -10.13 -3.93 -3.85
CA THR A 100 -9.00 -4.50 -4.57
C THR A 100 -7.90 -3.46 -4.70
N LEU A 101 -6.69 -3.82 -4.31
CA LEU A 101 -5.49 -3.04 -4.53
C LEU A 101 -4.64 -3.75 -5.57
N ARG A 102 -4.32 -3.06 -6.65
CA ARG A 102 -3.47 -3.55 -7.72
C ARG A 102 -2.22 -2.67 -7.82
N LEU A 103 -1.06 -3.27 -7.70
CA LEU A 103 0.24 -2.61 -7.81
C LEU A 103 0.99 -3.20 -8.99
N GLU A 104 1.28 -2.38 -9.98
CA GLU A 104 2.04 -2.77 -11.17
C GLU A 104 3.37 -2.03 -11.18
N PHE A 105 4.46 -2.78 -11.39
CA PHE A 105 5.82 -2.27 -11.34
C PHE A 105 6.43 -2.36 -12.72
N PHE A 106 6.80 -1.22 -13.30
CA PHE A 106 7.37 -1.13 -14.64
C PHE A 106 8.76 -0.52 -14.59
N ASP A 107 9.66 -1.03 -15.42
CA ASP A 107 10.96 -0.41 -15.61
C ASP A 107 10.81 0.98 -16.24
N GLU A 108 11.60 1.92 -15.76
CA GLU A 108 11.63 3.27 -16.29
C GLU A 108 13.08 3.67 -16.59
N GLU A 109 13.29 4.68 -17.43
CA GLU A 109 14.63 5.14 -17.80
C GLU A 109 15.47 5.51 -16.57
N GLY A 110 16.77 5.27 -16.66
CA GLY A 110 17.70 5.61 -15.58
C GLY A 110 17.68 4.66 -14.39
N GLY A 111 17.24 3.41 -14.59
CA GLY A 111 17.18 2.44 -13.49
C GLY A 111 16.10 2.75 -12.47
N ARG A 112 15.07 3.48 -12.88
CA ARG A 112 13.94 3.86 -12.03
C ARG A 112 12.78 2.92 -12.25
N THR A 113 11.75 3.06 -11.39
CA THR A 113 10.54 2.25 -11.45
C THR A 113 9.31 3.14 -11.51
N ARG A 114 8.41 2.83 -12.44
CA ARG A 114 7.08 3.43 -12.49
C ARG A 114 6.11 2.48 -11.81
N LEU A 115 5.51 2.94 -10.72
CA LEU A 115 4.46 2.24 -10.01
C LEU A 115 3.10 2.76 -10.46
N VAL A 116 2.21 1.85 -10.82
CA VAL A 116 0.79 2.16 -11.04
C VAL A 116 -0.01 1.47 -9.94
N LEU A 117 -0.65 2.27 -9.10
CA LEU A 117 -1.48 1.82 -7.99
C LEU A 117 -2.95 2.04 -8.36
N THR A 118 -3.77 0.99 -8.25
CA THR A 118 -5.20 1.09 -8.48
C THR A 118 -5.96 0.52 -7.30
N GLN A 119 -6.91 1.28 -6.75
CA GLN A 119 -7.84 0.80 -5.75
C GLN A 119 -9.26 0.84 -6.32
N SER A 120 -10.00 -0.26 -6.23
CA SER A 120 -11.31 -0.41 -6.86
C SER A 120 -12.20 -1.37 -6.05
N PRO A 121 -13.52 -1.07 -5.86
CA PRO A 121 -14.17 0.22 -6.13
C PRO A 121 -13.75 1.27 -5.11
N PHE A 122 -13.72 2.54 -5.49
CA PHE A 122 -13.26 3.60 -4.58
C PHE A 122 -14.27 4.75 -4.53
N PRO A 123 -14.71 5.17 -3.32
CA PRO A 123 -15.65 6.28 -3.19
C PRO A 123 -15.02 7.60 -3.61
N ALA A 124 -15.70 8.32 -4.50
CA ALA A 124 -15.22 9.62 -4.99
C ALA A 124 -14.96 10.61 -3.84
N ALA A 125 -15.77 10.57 -2.79
CA ALA A 125 -15.62 11.46 -1.64
C ALA A 125 -14.32 11.24 -0.85
N MET A 126 -13.71 10.06 -0.96
CA MET A 126 -12.48 9.72 -0.25
C MET A 126 -11.22 9.90 -1.11
N GLU A 127 -11.38 10.20 -2.39
CA GLU A 127 -10.29 10.17 -3.35
C GLU A 127 -9.17 11.18 -3.03
N THR A 128 -9.52 12.43 -2.72
CA THR A 128 -8.53 13.46 -2.39
C THR A 128 -7.68 13.07 -1.18
N GLY A 129 -8.32 12.63 -0.10
CA GLY A 129 -7.62 12.20 1.11
C GLY A 129 -6.73 11.00 0.87
N ALA A 130 -7.19 10.03 0.06
CA ALA A 130 -6.41 8.85 -0.27
C ALA A 130 -5.18 9.20 -1.11
N ARG A 131 -5.30 10.11 -2.08
CA ARG A 131 -4.16 10.58 -2.87
C ARG A 131 -3.12 11.26 -2.00
N GLU A 132 -3.56 12.10 -1.08
CA GLU A 132 -2.66 12.78 -0.13
C GLU A 132 -1.98 11.76 0.80
N GLY A 133 -2.72 10.79 1.31
CA GLY A 133 -2.20 9.75 2.19
C GLY A 133 -1.13 8.89 1.50
N TRP A 134 -1.42 8.41 0.30
CA TRP A 134 -0.45 7.65 -0.48
C TRP A 134 0.79 8.48 -0.82
N GLY A 135 0.60 9.72 -1.27
CA GLY A 135 1.71 10.63 -1.57
C GLY A 135 2.60 10.87 -0.37
N SER A 136 2.01 11.10 0.80
CA SER A 136 2.74 11.28 2.05
C SER A 136 3.53 10.02 2.44
N SER A 137 2.92 8.83 2.34
CA SER A 137 3.58 7.55 2.59
C SER A 137 4.78 7.36 1.65
N PHE A 138 4.62 7.70 0.38
CA PHE A 138 5.67 7.55 -0.61
C PHE A 138 6.89 8.45 -0.35
N THR A 139 6.72 9.57 0.35
CA THR A 139 7.89 10.38 0.76
C THR A 139 8.77 9.62 1.75
N LYS A 140 8.18 8.79 2.60
CA LYS A 140 8.94 7.93 3.51
C LYS A 140 9.60 6.78 2.76
N LEU A 141 8.90 6.23 1.76
CA LEU A 141 9.45 5.19 0.90
C LEU A 141 10.66 5.70 0.11
N ASP A 142 10.60 6.92 -0.41
CA ASP A 142 11.74 7.55 -1.09
C ASP A 142 13.01 7.51 -0.23
N LYS A 143 12.89 7.74 1.06
CA LYS A 143 14.04 7.75 1.98
C LYS A 143 14.65 6.36 2.16
N ILE A 144 13.81 5.33 2.17
CA ILE A 144 14.27 3.93 2.27
C ILE A 144 14.99 3.51 1.01
N LEU A 145 14.52 3.98 -0.15
CA LEU A 145 15.07 3.63 -1.45
C LEU A 145 16.32 4.45 -1.82
N ALA A 146 16.58 5.50 -1.08
CA ALA A 146 17.73 6.37 -1.35
C ALA A 146 19.07 5.69 -1.06
#